data_66f14cea93db72d34c6389e3dab7af20
#
_entry.id   66f14cea93db72d34c6389e3dab7af20
#
_cell.length_a   1.000
_cell.length_b   1.000
_cell.length_c   1.000
_cell.angle_alpha   90.00
_cell.angle_beta   90.00
_cell.angle_gamma   90.00
#
_symmetry.space_group_name_H-M   'P 1'
#
loop_
_entity.id
_entity.type
_entity.pdbx_description
1 polymer ?
#
loop_
_entity_poly.entity_id
_entity_poly.type
_entity_poly.pdbx_seq_one_letter_code
_entity_poly.pdbx_strand_id
1 'polypeptide(L)'
;RLYGLYWNFNKGLLHHVCRVSVWSMFHSFIGVASWLAFFIAIEHLGEMELAATNVIRSVSTLFFVIVNSFAATTGSLVSNLLGAGQKEQVIPLCNRVIRLGYAIGFPLVILALIFYRPIIGIYTESTFLMQIAHLPFVVMLLNYVFALPGYVYMNGVTGTGATRMTFIFQLITIAAYQIY
;
A
#
# COMPACT_ATOMS: atom_id res chain seq x y z
N ARG A 1 -21.77 -21.12 -21.02
CA ARG A 1 -22.52 -19.94 -21.56
C ARG A 1 -21.58 -18.78 -21.54
N LEU A 2 -20.97 -18.44 -22.67
CA LEU A 2 -20.27 -17.16 -22.88
C LEU A 2 -21.33 -16.07 -22.69
N TYR A 3 -21.21 -15.27 -21.64
CA TYR A 3 -22.00 -14.08 -21.47
C TYR A 3 -21.72 -13.20 -22.68
N GLY A 4 -22.76 -12.98 -23.51
CA GLY A 4 -22.62 -12.26 -24.76
C GLY A 4 -22.06 -10.87 -24.52
N LEU A 5 -20.84 -10.65 -24.95
CA LEU A 5 -20.23 -9.34 -25.08
C LEU A 5 -20.91 -8.62 -26.24
N TYR A 6 -22.08 -8.04 -25.98
CA TYR A 6 -22.66 -7.08 -26.91
C TYR A 6 -21.89 -5.77 -26.77
N TRP A 7 -21.26 -5.35 -27.84
CA TRP A 7 -20.62 -4.05 -27.97
C TRP A 7 -21.69 -2.95 -27.97
N ASN A 8 -22.23 -2.64 -26.80
CA ASN A 8 -23.17 -1.54 -26.63
C ASN A 8 -22.42 -0.39 -25.95
N PHE A 9 -22.01 0.59 -26.72
CA PHE A 9 -21.29 1.75 -26.24
C PHE A 9 -22.25 2.66 -25.45
N ASN A 10 -22.24 2.53 -24.13
CA ASN A 10 -23.04 3.36 -23.24
C ASN A 10 -22.23 4.59 -22.79
N LYS A 11 -22.53 5.75 -23.39
CA LYS A 11 -21.87 7.03 -23.07
C LYS A 11 -22.00 7.42 -21.59
N GLY A 12 -23.12 7.10 -20.94
CA GLY A 12 -23.35 7.38 -19.52
C GLY A 12 -22.42 6.55 -18.62
N LEU A 13 -22.26 5.27 -18.94
CA LEU A 13 -21.34 4.38 -18.23
C LEU A 13 -19.90 4.84 -18.41
N LEU A 14 -19.49 5.20 -19.64
CA LEU A 14 -18.16 5.72 -19.91
C LEU A 14 -17.88 6.99 -19.11
N HIS A 15 -18.81 7.94 -19.08
CA HIS A 15 -18.65 9.17 -18.30
C HIS A 15 -18.47 8.88 -16.80
N HIS A 16 -19.27 7.94 -16.26
CA HIS A 16 -19.15 7.53 -14.86
C HIS A 16 -17.79 6.88 -14.56
N VAL A 17 -17.34 5.94 -15.40
CA VAL A 17 -16.04 5.29 -15.27
C VAL A 17 -14.90 6.32 -15.35
N CYS A 18 -14.93 7.21 -16.34
CA CYS A 18 -13.91 8.26 -16.45
C CYS A 18 -13.86 9.15 -15.21
N ARG A 19 -15.01 9.55 -14.67
CA ARG A 19 -15.09 10.37 -13.46
C ARG A 19 -14.46 9.70 -12.23
N VAL A 20 -14.70 8.41 -12.07
CA VAL A 20 -14.09 7.61 -10.98
C VAL A 20 -12.59 7.42 -11.22
N SER A 21 -12.20 7.11 -12.45
CA SER A 21 -10.81 6.84 -12.83
C SER A 21 -9.91 8.07 -12.69
N VAL A 22 -10.40 9.27 -13.01
CA VAL A 22 -9.62 10.52 -12.88
C VAL A 22 -9.12 10.71 -11.46
N TRP A 23 -9.95 10.52 -10.46
CA TRP A 23 -9.53 10.65 -9.05
C TRP A 23 -8.54 9.57 -8.64
N SER A 24 -8.70 8.34 -9.14
CA SER A 24 -7.74 7.26 -8.90
C SER A 24 -6.39 7.53 -9.57
N MET A 25 -6.39 8.14 -10.76
CA MET A 25 -5.15 8.56 -11.44
C MET A 25 -4.41 9.63 -10.63
N PHE A 26 -5.11 10.67 -10.17
CA PHE A 26 -4.52 11.70 -9.32
C PHE A 26 -3.97 11.13 -8.02
N HIS A 27 -4.70 10.21 -7.38
CA HIS A 27 -4.23 9.48 -6.19
C HIS A 27 -2.91 8.77 -6.45
N SER A 28 -2.83 7.98 -7.53
CA SER A 28 -1.61 7.25 -7.89
C SER A 28 -0.45 8.18 -8.27
N PHE A 29 -0.74 9.25 -9.03
CA PHE A 29 0.27 10.22 -9.44
C PHE A 29 0.91 10.92 -8.22
N ILE A 30 0.10 11.39 -7.27
CA ILE A 30 0.60 12.03 -6.05
C ILE A 30 1.41 11.04 -5.21
N GLY A 31 0.98 9.78 -5.12
CA GLY A 31 1.75 8.74 -4.43
C GLY A 31 3.15 8.57 -5.02
N VAL A 32 3.26 8.45 -6.34
CA VAL A 32 4.56 8.32 -7.04
C VAL A 32 5.40 9.59 -6.91
N ALA A 33 4.79 10.77 -7.06
CA ALA A 33 5.48 12.06 -6.92
C ALA A 33 6.05 12.25 -5.50
N SER A 34 5.31 11.85 -4.46
CA SER A 34 5.79 11.90 -3.08
C SER A 34 6.97 10.97 -2.83
N TRP A 35 6.95 9.77 -3.41
CA TRP A 35 8.09 8.85 -3.38
C TRP A 35 9.32 9.46 -4.06
N LEU A 36 9.14 10.06 -5.23
CA LEU A 36 10.24 10.71 -5.96
C LEU A 36 10.83 11.85 -5.13
N ALA A 37 9.99 12.72 -4.55
CA ALA A 37 10.44 13.83 -3.69
C ALA A 37 11.22 13.32 -2.47
N PHE A 38 10.76 12.24 -1.85
CA PHE A 38 11.47 11.59 -0.74
C PHE A 38 12.87 11.10 -1.15
N PHE A 39 13.01 10.45 -2.32
CA PHE A 39 14.30 9.98 -2.79
C PHE A 39 15.26 11.13 -3.13
N ILE A 40 14.76 12.20 -3.73
CA ILE A 40 15.55 13.42 -3.99
C ILE A 40 16.05 14.02 -2.67
N ALA A 41 15.21 14.06 -1.63
CA ALA A 41 15.62 14.56 -0.33
C ALA A 41 16.70 13.68 0.31
N ILE A 42 16.61 12.36 0.20
CA ILE A 42 17.64 11.43 0.74
C ILE A 42 18.95 11.52 -0.03
N GLU A 43 18.90 11.70 -1.35
CA GLU A 43 20.09 11.87 -2.18
C GLU A 43 20.94 13.08 -1.72
N HIS A 44 20.30 14.13 -1.23
CA HIS A 44 21.00 15.31 -0.67
C HIS A 44 21.63 15.04 0.70
N LEU A 45 21.26 13.97 1.41
CA LEU A 45 21.84 13.60 2.70
C LEU A 45 23.18 12.86 2.55
N GLY A 46 23.38 12.12 1.45
CA GLY A 46 24.61 11.41 1.16
C GLY A 46 24.41 10.06 0.48
N GLU A 47 25.49 9.56 -0.12
CA GLU A 47 25.47 8.27 -0.86
C GLU A 47 25.22 7.07 0.05
N MET A 48 25.69 7.12 1.31
CA MET A 48 25.53 6.03 2.27
C MET A 48 24.07 5.89 2.73
N GLU A 49 23.40 7.00 3.01
CA GLU A 49 21.99 7.06 3.39
C GLU A 49 21.10 6.60 2.24
N LEU A 50 21.47 6.99 1.01
CA LEU A 50 20.77 6.54 -0.20
C LEU A 50 20.93 5.03 -0.40
N ALA A 51 22.14 4.49 -0.21
CA ALA A 51 22.39 3.04 -0.30
C ALA A 51 21.60 2.26 0.75
N ALA A 52 21.62 2.68 2.02
CA ALA A 52 20.86 2.07 3.10
C ALA A 52 19.35 2.10 2.80
N THR A 53 18.84 3.24 2.33
CA THR A 53 17.42 3.41 1.98
C THR A 53 17.01 2.49 0.83
N ASN A 54 17.86 2.30 -0.19
CA ASN A 54 17.59 1.39 -1.30
C ASN A 54 17.50 -0.07 -0.85
N VAL A 55 18.37 -0.50 0.06
CA VAL A 55 18.33 -1.86 0.65
C VAL A 55 17.02 -2.05 1.41
N ILE A 56 16.69 -1.13 2.31
CA ILE A 56 15.44 -1.17 3.09
C ILE A 56 14.22 -1.18 2.18
N ARG A 57 14.20 -0.35 1.14
CA ARG A 57 13.13 -0.31 0.15
C ARG A 57 12.95 -1.65 -0.55
N SER A 58 14.04 -2.31 -0.93
CA SER A 58 13.98 -3.62 -1.60
C SER A 58 13.32 -4.68 -0.71
N VAL A 59 13.69 -4.72 0.58
CA VAL A 59 13.05 -5.62 1.54
C VAL A 59 11.61 -5.20 1.83
N SER A 60 11.34 -3.89 1.96
CA SER A 60 9.97 -3.36 2.16
C SER A 60 9.02 -3.78 1.08
N THR A 61 9.48 -3.86 -0.17
CA THR A 61 8.65 -4.25 -1.32
C THR A 61 8.02 -5.63 -1.11
N LEU A 62 8.71 -6.58 -0.49
CA LEU A 62 8.17 -7.91 -0.18
C LEU A 62 6.97 -7.82 0.76
N PHE A 63 7.08 -7.01 1.82
CA PHE A 63 5.97 -6.79 2.77
C PHE A 63 4.84 -5.99 2.14
N PHE A 64 5.17 -5.00 1.30
CA PHE A 64 4.19 -4.21 0.58
C PHE A 64 3.36 -5.05 -0.41
N VAL A 65 3.95 -6.03 -1.07
CA VAL A 65 3.21 -6.95 -1.96
C VAL A 65 2.11 -7.67 -1.18
N ILE A 66 2.41 -8.13 0.04
CA ILE A 66 1.42 -8.80 0.90
C ILE A 66 0.30 -7.82 1.27
N VAL A 67 0.65 -6.62 1.79
CA VAL A 67 -0.32 -5.59 2.17
C VAL A 67 -1.22 -5.20 0.99
N ASN A 68 -0.64 -4.95 -0.18
CA ASN A 68 -1.37 -4.57 -1.38
C ASN A 68 -2.29 -5.69 -1.88
N SER A 69 -1.89 -6.95 -1.77
CA SER A 69 -2.73 -8.09 -2.16
C SER A 69 -3.99 -8.17 -1.32
N PHE A 70 -3.87 -8.05 0.01
CA PHE A 70 -5.03 -8.00 0.90
C PHE A 70 -5.89 -6.76 0.67
N ALA A 71 -5.27 -5.60 0.47
CA ALA A 71 -5.96 -4.36 0.22
C ALA A 71 -6.76 -4.39 -1.11
N ALA A 72 -6.15 -4.83 -2.20
CA ALA A 72 -6.79 -4.94 -3.50
C ALA A 72 -7.96 -5.94 -3.48
N THR A 73 -7.77 -7.09 -2.82
CA THR A 73 -8.83 -8.08 -2.62
C THR A 73 -9.99 -7.46 -1.84
N THR A 74 -9.71 -6.67 -0.81
CA THR A 74 -10.76 -5.99 -0.04
C THR A 74 -11.59 -5.06 -0.90
N GLY A 75 -10.96 -4.23 -1.74
CA GLY A 75 -11.67 -3.33 -2.65
C GLY A 75 -12.64 -4.08 -3.57
N SER A 76 -12.19 -5.18 -4.14
CA SER A 76 -13.01 -6.04 -5.01
C SER A 76 -14.18 -6.69 -4.26
N LEU A 77 -13.93 -7.24 -3.07
CA LEU A 77 -14.96 -7.87 -2.25
C LEU A 77 -16.00 -6.85 -1.75
N VAL A 78 -15.57 -5.65 -1.36
CA VAL A 78 -16.47 -4.57 -0.94
C VAL A 78 -17.39 -4.16 -2.11
N SER A 79 -16.85 -4.01 -3.33
CA SER A 79 -17.64 -3.71 -4.52
C SER A 79 -18.71 -4.78 -4.77
N ASN A 80 -18.37 -6.05 -4.61
CA ASN A 80 -19.31 -7.17 -4.76
C ASN A 80 -20.40 -7.16 -3.68
N LEU A 81 -20.05 -6.92 -2.42
CA LEU A 81 -21.03 -6.81 -1.33
C LEU A 81 -22.02 -5.67 -1.54
N LEU A 82 -21.52 -4.52 -2.00
CA LEU A 82 -22.39 -3.38 -2.32
C LEU A 82 -23.32 -3.67 -3.49
N GLY A 83 -22.82 -4.35 -4.52
CA GLY A 83 -23.62 -4.80 -5.65
C GLY A 83 -24.71 -5.79 -5.24
N ALA A 84 -24.46 -6.61 -4.20
CA ALA A 84 -25.43 -7.54 -3.61
C ALA A 84 -26.36 -6.88 -2.57
N GLY A 85 -26.23 -5.57 -2.30
CA GLY A 85 -27.05 -4.86 -1.32
C GLY A 85 -26.65 -5.09 0.15
N GLN A 86 -25.55 -5.79 0.41
CA GLN A 86 -25.12 -6.22 1.76
C GLN A 86 -24.16 -5.22 2.41
N LYS A 87 -24.58 -3.97 2.54
CA LYS A 87 -23.74 -2.86 3.05
C LYS A 87 -23.24 -3.10 4.49
N GLU A 88 -24.02 -3.76 5.32
CA GLU A 88 -23.70 -4.03 6.73
C GLU A 88 -22.52 -4.99 6.89
N GLN A 89 -22.21 -5.78 5.87
CA GLN A 89 -21.10 -6.75 5.91
C GLN A 89 -19.75 -6.15 5.52
N VAL A 90 -19.69 -4.92 5.07
CA VAL A 90 -18.45 -4.28 4.58
C VAL A 90 -17.41 -4.15 5.70
N ILE A 91 -17.78 -3.60 6.86
CA ILE A 91 -16.86 -3.44 8.00
C ILE A 91 -16.42 -4.80 8.59
N PRO A 92 -17.35 -5.76 8.85
CA PRO A 92 -16.94 -7.11 9.24
C PRO A 92 -15.97 -7.79 8.26
N LEU A 93 -16.17 -7.59 6.95
CA LEU A 93 -15.26 -8.10 5.93
C LEU A 93 -13.86 -7.49 6.06
N CYS A 94 -13.76 -6.16 6.13
CA CYS A 94 -12.47 -5.47 6.31
C CYS A 94 -11.72 -5.98 7.55
N ASN A 95 -12.41 -6.10 8.68
CA ASN A 95 -11.83 -6.64 9.91
C ASN A 95 -11.36 -8.08 9.79
N ARG A 96 -12.08 -8.91 9.03
CA ARG A 96 -11.68 -10.30 8.76
C ARG A 96 -10.43 -10.35 7.90
N VAL A 97 -10.35 -9.52 6.87
CA VAL A 97 -9.16 -9.42 6.00
C VAL A 97 -7.95 -8.93 6.80
N ILE A 98 -8.11 -7.92 7.67
CA ILE A 98 -7.04 -7.43 8.54
C ILE A 98 -6.52 -8.55 9.47
N ARG A 99 -7.43 -9.32 10.09
CA ARG A 99 -7.00 -10.45 10.94
C ARG A 99 -6.22 -11.50 10.17
N LEU A 100 -6.65 -11.85 8.96
CA LEU A 100 -5.93 -12.77 8.08
C LEU A 100 -4.57 -12.21 7.66
N GLY A 101 -4.52 -10.93 7.32
CA GLY A 101 -3.29 -10.24 6.98
C GLY A 101 -2.29 -10.22 8.14
N TYR A 102 -2.76 -10.01 9.36
CA TYR A 102 -1.91 -10.13 10.54
C TYR A 102 -1.47 -11.57 10.83
N ALA A 103 -2.37 -12.55 10.69
CA ALA A 103 -2.03 -13.95 10.91
C ALA A 103 -0.91 -14.46 9.98
N ILE A 104 -0.83 -13.93 8.75
CA ILE A 104 0.22 -14.25 7.80
C ILE A 104 1.43 -13.32 7.97
N GLY A 105 1.22 -12.04 8.18
CA GLY A 105 2.27 -11.04 8.22
C GLY A 105 3.11 -11.06 9.49
N PHE A 106 2.51 -11.29 10.68
CA PHE A 106 3.28 -11.33 11.92
C PHE A 106 4.37 -12.40 11.96
N PRO A 107 4.10 -13.65 11.57
CA PRO A 107 5.16 -14.65 11.47
C PRO A 107 6.31 -14.22 10.54
N LEU A 108 5.96 -13.58 9.40
CA LEU A 108 6.96 -13.09 8.45
C LEU A 108 7.77 -11.92 9.02
N VAL A 109 7.13 -11.00 9.74
CA VAL A 109 7.81 -9.90 10.44
C VAL A 109 8.77 -10.43 11.49
N ILE A 110 8.35 -11.40 12.31
CA ILE A 110 9.19 -12.04 13.33
C ILE A 110 10.38 -12.74 12.66
N LEU A 111 10.11 -13.49 11.59
CA LEU A 111 11.15 -14.18 10.84
C LEU A 111 12.16 -13.18 10.25
N ALA A 112 11.72 -12.07 9.69
CA ALA A 112 12.58 -11.03 9.17
C ALA A 112 13.42 -10.34 10.26
N LEU A 113 12.89 -10.19 11.47
CA LEU A 113 13.66 -9.66 12.62
C LEU A 113 14.75 -10.64 13.06
N ILE A 114 14.45 -11.94 13.12
CA ILE A 114 15.41 -12.97 13.50
C ILE A 114 16.52 -13.09 12.44
N PHE A 115 16.14 -13.09 11.17
CA PHE A 115 17.05 -13.23 10.04
C PHE A 115 17.53 -11.88 9.47
N TYR A 116 17.52 -10.80 10.27
CA TYR A 116 17.94 -9.47 9.84
C TYR A 116 19.32 -9.47 9.15
N ARG A 117 20.33 -10.05 9.81
CA ARG A 117 21.72 -10.06 9.29
C ARG A 117 21.85 -10.77 7.95
N PRO A 118 21.37 -12.03 7.76
CA PRO A 118 21.43 -12.67 6.45
C PRO A 118 20.60 -11.95 5.37
N ILE A 119 19.45 -11.36 5.72
CA ILE A 119 18.64 -10.62 4.76
C ILE A 119 19.38 -9.39 4.23
N ILE A 120 19.94 -8.58 5.11
CA ILE A 120 20.72 -7.41 4.69
C ILE A 120 22.03 -7.83 4.02
N GLY A 121 22.64 -8.92 4.45
CA GLY A 121 23.87 -9.47 3.86
C GLY A 121 23.75 -9.91 2.41
N ILE A 122 22.53 -10.17 1.90
CA ILE A 122 22.27 -10.41 0.47
C ILE A 122 22.53 -9.13 -0.36
N TYR A 123 22.30 -7.95 0.24
CA TYR A 123 22.38 -6.67 -0.45
C TYR A 123 23.71 -5.93 -0.23
N THR A 124 24.41 -6.20 0.89
CA THR A 124 25.66 -5.51 1.21
C THR A 124 26.57 -6.35 2.10
N GLU A 125 27.86 -6.31 1.83
CA GLU A 125 28.91 -6.91 2.67
C GLU A 125 29.44 -5.92 3.74
N SER A 126 29.06 -4.63 3.63
CA SER A 126 29.53 -3.60 4.55
C SER A 126 28.86 -3.71 5.91
N THR A 127 29.67 -4.04 6.93
CA THR A 127 29.22 -4.08 8.34
C THR A 127 28.71 -2.73 8.84
N PHE A 128 29.24 -1.64 8.31
CA PHE A 128 28.81 -0.29 8.63
C PHE A 128 27.40 0.01 8.08
N LEU A 129 27.13 -0.36 6.83
CA LEU A 129 25.79 -0.25 6.24
C LEU A 129 24.78 -1.12 7.00
N MET A 130 25.17 -2.32 7.43
CA MET A 130 24.30 -3.17 8.24
C MET A 130 23.91 -2.51 9.58
N GLN A 131 24.82 -1.79 10.22
CA GLN A 131 24.53 -1.10 11.48
C GLN A 131 23.60 0.08 11.29
N ILE A 132 23.82 0.92 10.25
CA ILE A 132 22.97 2.07 9.95
C ILE A 132 21.56 1.61 9.53
N ALA A 133 21.45 0.55 8.75
CA ALA A 133 20.18 0.04 8.26
C ALA A 133 19.31 -0.62 9.35
N HIS A 134 19.88 -0.97 10.53
CA HIS A 134 19.15 -1.70 11.57
C HIS A 134 17.92 -0.96 12.09
N LEU A 135 18.08 0.27 12.53
CA LEU A 135 16.98 1.06 13.10
C LEU A 135 15.88 1.33 12.08
N PRO A 136 16.18 1.83 10.87
CA PRO A 136 15.17 2.00 9.81
C PRO A 136 14.47 0.69 9.42
N PHE A 137 15.19 -0.44 9.44
CA PHE A 137 14.60 -1.75 9.17
C PHE A 137 13.54 -2.15 10.20
N VAL A 138 13.85 -1.99 11.49
CA VAL A 138 12.88 -2.26 12.57
C VAL A 138 11.68 -1.35 12.47
N VAL A 139 11.89 -0.05 12.24
CA VAL A 139 10.80 0.93 12.05
C VAL A 139 9.92 0.54 10.87
N MET A 140 10.52 0.12 9.75
CA MET A 140 9.79 -0.38 8.58
C MET A 140 8.90 -1.58 8.90
N LEU A 141 9.43 -2.55 9.65
CA LEU A 141 8.64 -3.73 10.05
C LEU A 141 7.51 -3.37 11.01
N LEU A 142 7.74 -2.44 11.95
CA LEU A 142 6.70 -1.93 12.83
C LEU A 142 5.61 -1.19 12.07
N ASN A 143 5.99 -0.47 10.99
CA ASN A 143 5.02 0.20 10.12
C ASN A 143 4.00 -0.77 9.50
N TYR A 144 4.35 -2.05 9.31
CA TYR A 144 3.41 -3.06 8.80
C TYR A 144 2.14 -3.14 9.65
N VAL A 145 2.25 -3.01 10.97
CA VAL A 145 1.12 -3.07 11.91
C VAL A 145 0.09 -1.97 11.63
N PHE A 146 0.55 -0.78 11.27
CA PHE A 146 -0.32 0.36 10.98
C PHE A 146 -0.72 0.43 9.49
N ALA A 147 0.19 0.04 8.60
CA ALA A 147 -0.02 0.09 7.16
C ALA A 147 -1.14 -0.87 6.71
N LEU A 148 -1.15 -2.10 7.21
CA LEU A 148 -2.13 -3.11 6.79
C LEU A 148 -3.58 -2.64 6.97
N PRO A 149 -4.05 -2.22 8.16
CA PRO A 149 -5.42 -1.73 8.31
C PRO A 149 -5.67 -0.45 7.50
N GLY A 150 -4.70 0.46 7.43
CA GLY A 150 -4.80 1.68 6.64
C GLY A 150 -5.08 1.38 5.17
N TYR A 151 -4.28 0.52 4.54
CA TYR A 151 -4.46 0.13 3.14
C TYR A 151 -5.74 -0.67 2.90
N VAL A 152 -6.12 -1.57 3.81
CA VAL A 152 -7.38 -2.35 3.71
C VAL A 152 -8.59 -1.42 3.74
N TYR A 153 -8.67 -0.49 4.70
CA TYR A 153 -9.79 0.46 4.75
C TYR A 153 -9.78 1.44 3.58
N MET A 154 -8.62 1.97 3.18
CA MET A 154 -8.50 2.84 2.00
C MET A 154 -9.05 2.16 0.73
N ASN A 155 -8.63 0.91 0.49
CA ASN A 155 -9.14 0.13 -0.65
C ASN A 155 -10.62 -0.25 -0.48
N GLY A 156 -11.08 -0.49 0.74
CA GLY A 156 -12.50 -0.64 1.04
C GLY A 156 -13.31 0.58 0.61
N VAL A 157 -12.87 1.79 0.97
CA VAL A 157 -13.50 3.05 0.55
C VAL A 157 -13.42 3.21 -0.98
N THR A 158 -12.30 2.89 -1.61
CA THR A 158 -12.17 2.89 -3.07
C THR A 158 -13.17 1.92 -3.71
N GLY A 159 -13.35 0.74 -3.13
CA GLY A 159 -14.32 -0.28 -3.57
C GLY A 159 -15.79 0.18 -3.49
N THR A 160 -16.10 1.18 -2.67
CA THR A 160 -17.44 1.82 -2.67
C THR A 160 -17.66 2.79 -3.83
N GLY A 161 -16.63 3.09 -4.63
CA GLY A 161 -16.66 4.11 -5.68
C GLY A 161 -16.39 5.53 -5.17
N ALA A 162 -16.18 5.73 -3.87
CA ALA A 162 -15.91 7.04 -3.26
C ALA A 162 -14.42 7.46 -3.43
N THR A 163 -13.89 7.34 -4.64
CA THR A 163 -12.48 7.61 -4.98
C THR A 163 -12.02 9.03 -4.64
N ARG A 164 -12.95 10.01 -4.67
CA ARG A 164 -12.66 11.38 -4.24
C ARG A 164 -12.29 11.46 -2.76
N MET A 165 -12.96 10.69 -1.90
CA MET A 165 -12.63 10.63 -0.47
C MET A 165 -11.26 10.01 -0.25
N THR A 166 -10.96 8.92 -0.94
CA THR A 166 -9.64 8.28 -0.90
C THR A 166 -8.53 9.26 -1.28
N PHE A 167 -8.74 10.05 -2.33
CA PHE A 167 -7.79 11.08 -2.76
C PHE A 167 -7.59 12.17 -1.69
N ILE A 168 -8.65 12.66 -1.06
CA ILE A 168 -8.56 13.68 0.01
C ILE A 168 -7.79 13.12 1.21
N PHE A 169 -8.08 11.88 1.66
CA PHE A 169 -7.34 11.23 2.73
C PHE A 169 -5.86 11.07 2.39
N GLN A 170 -5.53 10.70 1.16
CA GLN A 170 -4.16 10.60 0.69
C GLN A 170 -3.43 11.95 0.78
N LEU A 171 -4.07 13.04 0.33
CA LEU A 171 -3.50 14.40 0.42
C LEU A 171 -3.21 14.80 1.86
N ILE A 172 -4.16 14.57 2.78
CA ILE A 172 -4.00 14.88 4.20
C ILE A 172 -2.84 14.07 4.78
N THR A 173 -2.74 12.79 4.47
CA THR A 173 -1.68 11.91 4.96
C THR A 173 -0.32 12.37 4.47
N ILE A 174 -0.18 12.69 3.17
CA ILE A 174 1.08 13.17 2.59
C ILE A 174 1.46 14.52 3.18
N ALA A 175 0.51 15.47 3.30
CA ALA A 175 0.77 16.76 3.91
C ALA A 175 1.25 16.61 5.35
N ALA A 176 0.63 15.74 6.15
CA ALA A 176 1.06 15.45 7.51
C ALA A 176 2.48 14.84 7.55
N TYR A 177 2.80 13.96 6.59
CA TYR A 177 4.11 13.29 6.52
C TYR A 177 5.24 14.21 6.03
N GLN A 178 4.94 15.18 5.17
CA GLN A 178 5.96 16.11 4.61
C GLN A 178 6.20 17.36 5.47
N ILE A 179 5.26 17.70 6.35
CA ILE A 179 5.41 18.85 7.27
C ILE A 179 6.18 18.44 8.52
N TYR A 180 6.21 17.18 8.90
CA TYR A 180 6.91 16.64 10.07
C TYR A 180 8.30 16.13 9.72
#